data_71231763fcb206d40c13c77f5034a239
#
_entry.id   71231763fcb206d40c13c77f5034a239
#
_cell.length_a   1.000
_cell.length_b   1.000
_cell.length_c   1.000
_cell.angle_alpha   90.00
_cell.angle_beta   90.00
_cell.angle_gamma   90.00
#
_symmetry.space_group_name_H-M   'P 1'
#
loop_
_entity.id
_entity.type
_entity.pdbx_description
1 polymer ?
#
loop_
_entity_poly.entity_id
_entity_poly.type
_entity_poly.pdbx_seq_one_letter_code
_entity_poly.pdbx_strand_id
1 'polypeptide(L)'
;KQARQGRVTARYTGEFSVEAIRKTPDLLSSSEYVEYGLGEDYGHDTDWYKELTNELPFSQRHSVSISGGSNVAQVYTSFMAQNQKGIVIGDNRKDYSGRVNAKFNLFDGVVEIRTNAQFREAERDNRNSSGIFKMAFGLNPTIPLRDPANPSNYNVVGNGISGTSFNPVADIMLRTNNGKDQWLLADATVKINLMKGLSLQGTVGIDKRQYQQYTYVSHDHKESIDNSRRGGASHKFSKDNRVSIEAYANYHK
;
A
#
# COMPACT_ATOMS: atom_id res chain seq x y z
N LYS A 1 -21.02 7.45 -1.70
CA LYS A 1 -21.99 8.55 -1.52
C LYS A 1 -22.61 8.86 -2.88
N GLN A 2 -23.90 9.17 -2.92
CA GLN A 2 -24.61 9.58 -4.13
C GLN A 2 -24.66 11.10 -4.22
N ALA A 3 -24.75 11.61 -5.44
CA ALA A 3 -25.07 13.00 -5.70
C ALA A 3 -26.45 13.36 -5.12
N ARG A 4 -26.58 14.56 -4.59
CA ARG A 4 -27.84 15.06 -4.01
C ARG A 4 -28.22 16.37 -4.67
N GLN A 5 -29.54 16.60 -4.79
CA GLN A 5 -30.07 17.90 -5.16
C GLN A 5 -29.72 18.92 -4.08
N GLY A 6 -29.35 20.13 -4.47
CA GLY A 6 -29.07 21.23 -3.58
C GLY A 6 -27.84 22.06 -4.01
N ARG A 7 -27.47 22.99 -3.14
CA ARG A 7 -26.30 23.85 -3.33
C ARG A 7 -25.04 23.03 -3.51
N VAL A 8 -24.13 23.55 -4.33
CA VAL A 8 -22.79 23.00 -4.45
C VAL A 8 -22.08 23.11 -3.09
N THR A 9 -21.58 21.98 -2.61
CA THR A 9 -20.81 21.88 -1.37
C THR A 9 -19.45 21.28 -1.67
N ALA A 10 -18.42 21.91 -1.16
CA ALA A 10 -17.06 21.37 -1.16
C ALA A 10 -16.67 20.99 0.27
N ARG A 11 -16.02 19.86 0.44
CA ARG A 11 -15.48 19.40 1.72
C ARG A 11 -14.03 18.97 1.54
N TYR A 12 -13.19 19.49 2.39
CA TYR A 12 -11.83 19.01 2.58
C TYR A 12 -11.72 18.31 3.94
N THR A 13 -10.95 17.23 3.99
CA THR A 13 -10.58 16.55 5.25
C THR A 13 -9.10 16.22 5.18
N GLY A 14 -8.33 16.70 6.15
CA GLY A 14 -6.94 16.35 6.38
C GLY A 14 -6.84 15.50 7.66
N GLU A 15 -6.14 14.37 7.57
CA GLU A 15 -5.84 13.49 8.69
C GLU A 15 -4.33 13.35 8.77
N PHE A 16 -3.78 13.53 9.97
CA PHE A 16 -2.36 13.37 10.25
C PHE A 16 -2.22 12.42 11.42
N SER A 17 -1.30 11.47 11.31
CA SER A 17 -1.04 10.51 12.36
C SER A 17 0.46 10.27 12.52
N VAL A 18 0.86 10.05 13.76
CA VAL A 18 2.18 9.61 14.15
C VAL A 18 1.98 8.31 14.91
N GLU A 19 2.72 7.29 14.54
CA GLU A 19 2.75 6.04 15.29
C GLU A 19 3.93 6.07 16.26
N ALA A 20 3.76 5.52 17.45
CA ALA A 20 4.82 5.38 18.42
C ALA A 20 4.80 3.97 19.00
N ILE A 21 5.99 3.42 19.21
CA ILE A 21 6.14 2.13 19.86
C ILE A 21 5.89 2.32 21.35
N ARG A 22 4.82 1.72 21.85
CA ARG A 22 4.42 1.85 23.27
C ARG A 22 5.31 1.04 24.20
N LYS A 23 5.78 -0.11 23.74
CA LYS A 23 6.64 -1.01 24.52
C LYS A 23 7.61 -1.71 23.57
N THR A 24 8.87 -1.56 23.84
CA THR A 24 9.93 -2.34 23.21
C THR A 24 10.09 -3.68 23.93
N PRO A 25 10.48 -4.76 23.23
CA PRO A 25 10.90 -5.96 23.88
C PRO A 25 12.12 -5.68 24.79
N ASP A 26 12.23 -6.41 25.86
CA ASP A 26 13.39 -6.38 26.74
C ASP A 26 14.43 -7.34 26.15
N LEU A 27 15.43 -6.77 25.46
CA LEU A 27 16.50 -7.53 24.80
C LEU A 27 17.78 -7.34 25.58
N LEU A 28 18.65 -8.33 25.50
CA LEU A 28 19.96 -8.28 26.13
C LEU A 28 20.82 -7.18 25.45
N SER A 29 21.45 -6.36 26.25
CA SER A 29 22.53 -5.48 25.81
C SER A 29 23.77 -6.27 25.43
N SER A 30 24.71 -5.69 24.72
CA SER A 30 25.98 -6.33 24.38
C SER A 30 26.76 -6.73 25.63
N SER A 31 26.74 -5.92 26.70
CA SER A 31 27.41 -6.23 27.97
C SER A 31 26.80 -7.44 28.66
N GLU A 32 25.47 -7.54 28.76
CA GLU A 32 24.79 -8.70 29.31
C GLU A 32 25.00 -9.95 28.48
N TYR A 33 24.99 -9.81 27.15
CA TYR A 33 25.26 -10.92 26.23
C TYR A 33 26.63 -11.55 26.45
N VAL A 34 27.65 -10.71 26.64
CA VAL A 34 29.03 -11.15 26.94
C VAL A 34 29.13 -11.71 28.35
N GLU A 35 28.53 -11.06 29.35
CA GLU A 35 28.51 -11.51 30.74
C GLU A 35 27.91 -12.91 30.89
N TYR A 36 26.82 -13.18 30.17
CA TYR A 36 26.19 -14.50 30.18
C TYR A 36 26.90 -15.54 29.30
N GLY A 37 27.97 -15.18 28.62
CA GLY A 37 28.75 -16.10 27.77
C GLY A 37 27.95 -16.69 26.61
N LEU A 38 27.02 -15.93 26.04
CA LEU A 38 26.10 -16.40 25.00
C LEU A 38 26.73 -16.48 23.61
N GLY A 39 27.93 -15.91 23.43
CA GLY A 39 28.69 -15.96 22.19
C GLY A 39 29.93 -15.09 22.22
N GLU A 40 30.58 -14.96 21.08
CA GLU A 40 31.81 -14.16 20.90
C GLU A 40 31.47 -12.66 20.98
N ASP A 41 32.36 -11.90 21.58
CA ASP A 41 32.30 -10.43 21.61
C ASP A 41 33.01 -9.85 20.37
N TYR A 42 32.23 -9.17 19.52
CA TYR A 42 32.73 -8.48 18.33
C TYR A 42 32.97 -6.98 18.55
N GLY A 43 32.87 -6.51 19.80
CA GLY A 43 33.27 -5.17 20.20
C GLY A 43 32.31 -4.05 19.80
N HIS A 44 31.06 -4.36 19.53
CA HIS A 44 30.01 -3.38 19.17
C HIS A 44 28.81 -3.46 20.12
N ASP A 45 27.91 -2.49 20.03
CA ASP A 45 26.65 -2.45 20.76
C ASP A 45 25.52 -2.03 19.80
N THR A 46 24.93 -3.02 19.16
CA THR A 46 23.90 -2.82 18.13
C THR A 46 22.54 -3.19 18.66
N ASP A 47 21.70 -2.19 18.87
CA ASP A 47 20.27 -2.38 19.15
C ASP A 47 19.54 -2.71 17.84
N TRP A 48 19.50 -3.99 17.50
CA TRP A 48 18.86 -4.47 16.27
C TRP A 48 17.39 -4.08 16.13
N TYR A 49 16.68 -3.94 17.24
CA TYR A 49 15.28 -3.52 17.21
C TYR A 49 15.15 -2.05 16.81
N LYS A 50 15.97 -1.19 17.42
CA LYS A 50 15.99 0.24 17.12
C LYS A 50 16.43 0.51 15.68
N GLU A 51 17.44 -0.21 15.19
CA GLU A 51 17.92 -0.10 13.81
C GLU A 51 16.85 -0.49 12.76
N LEU A 52 15.89 -1.36 13.14
CA LEU A 52 14.78 -1.79 12.27
C LEU A 52 13.56 -0.89 12.30
N THR A 53 13.50 0.06 13.22
CA THR A 53 12.28 0.82 13.46
C THR A 53 12.45 2.30 13.20
N ASN A 54 11.41 2.91 12.62
CA ASN A 54 11.29 4.35 12.54
C ASN A 54 10.85 4.89 13.91
N GLU A 55 11.51 5.89 14.43
CA GLU A 55 11.18 6.46 15.74
C GLU A 55 9.77 7.06 15.79
N LEU A 56 9.42 7.88 14.81
CA LEU A 56 8.14 8.58 14.70
C LEU A 56 7.65 8.54 13.25
N PRO A 57 7.13 7.41 12.77
CA PRO A 57 6.60 7.33 11.42
C PRO A 57 5.37 8.21 11.27
N PHE A 58 5.47 9.16 10.35
CA PHE A 58 4.43 10.15 10.07
C PHE A 58 3.61 9.74 8.87
N SER A 59 2.30 9.76 9.02
CA SER A 59 1.33 9.46 7.96
C SER A 59 0.37 10.61 7.77
N GLN A 60 -0.03 10.83 6.51
CA GLN A 60 -0.98 11.88 6.17
C GLN A 60 -1.99 11.39 5.12
N ARG A 61 -3.22 11.87 5.25
CA ARG A 61 -4.30 11.62 4.31
C ARG A 61 -5.08 12.90 4.05
N HIS A 62 -5.27 13.20 2.79
CA HIS A 62 -6.03 14.35 2.32
C HIS A 62 -7.16 13.89 1.44
N SER A 63 -8.35 14.39 1.67
CA SER A 63 -9.50 14.12 0.81
C SER A 63 -10.29 15.39 0.52
N VAL A 64 -10.68 15.54 -0.75
CA VAL A 64 -11.54 16.61 -1.23
C VAL A 64 -12.77 15.98 -1.85
N SER A 65 -13.94 16.52 -1.59
CA SER A 65 -15.17 16.13 -2.29
C SER A 65 -16.01 17.33 -2.63
N ILE A 66 -16.64 17.28 -3.79
CA ILE A 66 -17.59 18.28 -4.27
C ILE A 66 -18.87 17.57 -4.63
N SER A 67 -20.00 18.10 -4.20
CA SER A 67 -21.32 17.58 -4.54
C SER A 67 -22.33 18.70 -4.70
N GLY A 68 -23.25 18.52 -5.62
CA GLY A 68 -24.33 19.47 -5.85
C GLY A 68 -25.12 19.11 -7.09
N GLY A 69 -26.16 19.88 -7.36
CA GLY A 69 -26.94 19.71 -8.57
C GLY A 69 -28.40 20.17 -8.43
N SER A 70 -29.10 20.02 -9.53
CA SER A 70 -30.50 20.34 -9.69
C SER A 70 -31.36 19.06 -9.84
N ASN A 71 -32.65 19.23 -10.16
CA ASN A 71 -33.50 18.10 -10.55
C ASN A 71 -33.01 17.43 -11.85
N VAL A 72 -32.37 18.20 -12.74
CA VAL A 72 -31.93 17.73 -14.05
C VAL A 72 -30.57 17.06 -13.99
N ALA A 73 -29.62 17.62 -13.22
CA ALA A 73 -28.27 17.12 -13.14
C ALA A 73 -27.74 17.16 -11.71
N GLN A 74 -27.18 16.05 -11.24
CA GLN A 74 -26.56 15.92 -9.93
C GLN A 74 -25.19 15.28 -10.10
N VAL A 75 -24.16 15.85 -9.45
CA VAL A 75 -22.79 15.35 -9.53
C VAL A 75 -22.20 15.27 -8.13
N TYR A 76 -21.47 14.18 -7.89
CA TYR A 76 -20.56 14.01 -6.76
C TYR A 76 -19.19 13.61 -7.29
N THR A 77 -18.18 14.32 -6.89
CA THR A 77 -16.79 13.94 -7.15
C THR A 77 -15.98 13.94 -5.87
N SER A 78 -15.02 13.07 -5.76
CA SER A 78 -14.07 13.07 -4.65
C SER A 78 -12.69 12.57 -5.11
N PHE A 79 -11.68 13.11 -4.48
CA PHE A 79 -10.29 12.68 -4.61
C PHE A 79 -9.68 12.48 -3.23
N MET A 80 -8.82 11.48 -3.08
CA MET A 80 -8.07 11.17 -1.87
C MET A 80 -6.63 10.84 -2.23
N ALA A 81 -5.70 11.40 -1.46
CA ALA A 81 -4.29 11.04 -1.46
C ALA A 81 -3.87 10.70 -0.03
N GLN A 82 -3.15 9.60 0.12
CA GLN A 82 -2.60 9.13 1.39
C GLN A 82 -1.14 8.74 1.21
N ASN A 83 -0.31 9.16 2.16
CA ASN A 83 1.06 8.68 2.31
C ASN A 83 1.19 8.14 3.72
N GLN A 84 1.49 6.87 3.86
CA GLN A 84 1.62 6.17 5.13
C GLN A 84 3.05 5.64 5.27
N LYS A 85 3.65 5.91 6.41
CA LYS A 85 4.96 5.41 6.79
C LYS A 85 4.79 4.44 7.96
N GLY A 86 5.29 3.22 7.82
CA GLY A 86 5.18 2.19 8.84
C GLY A 86 6.26 2.29 9.93
N ILE A 87 6.10 1.52 11.00
CA ILE A 87 7.08 1.41 12.08
C ILE A 87 8.38 0.76 11.61
N VAL A 88 8.30 -0.24 10.73
CA VAL A 88 9.49 -0.89 10.17
C VAL A 88 10.13 0.01 9.11
N ILE A 89 11.46 0.13 9.11
CA ILE A 89 12.20 0.88 8.09
C ILE A 89 11.84 0.37 6.70
N GLY A 90 11.61 1.32 5.76
CA GLY A 90 11.26 0.99 4.38
C GLY A 90 9.83 0.51 4.17
N ASP A 91 8.99 0.42 5.18
CA ASP A 91 7.56 0.17 5.02
C ASP A 91 6.84 1.47 4.69
N ASN A 92 6.47 1.63 3.42
CA ASN A 92 5.79 2.82 2.92
C ASN A 92 4.62 2.42 2.03
N ARG A 93 3.55 3.20 2.11
CA ARG A 93 2.38 3.04 1.26
C ARG A 93 1.86 4.39 0.78
N LYS A 94 1.58 4.48 -0.51
CA LYS A 94 0.91 5.62 -1.12
C LYS A 94 -0.38 5.14 -1.77
N ASP A 95 -1.49 5.79 -1.45
CA ASP A 95 -2.80 5.51 -2.05
C ASP A 95 -3.34 6.78 -2.68
N TYR A 96 -3.83 6.65 -3.91
CA TYR A 96 -4.58 7.68 -4.62
C TYR A 96 -5.91 7.10 -5.05
N SER A 97 -7.01 7.81 -4.85
CA SER A 97 -8.30 7.39 -5.38
C SER A 97 -9.13 8.57 -5.81
N GLY A 98 -9.88 8.37 -6.88
CA GLY A 98 -10.85 9.32 -7.39
C GLY A 98 -12.18 8.65 -7.64
N ARG A 99 -13.26 9.40 -7.47
CA ARG A 99 -14.63 8.94 -7.76
C ARG A 99 -15.42 10.07 -8.37
N VAL A 100 -16.21 9.73 -9.38
CA VAL A 100 -17.23 10.59 -9.97
C VAL A 100 -18.52 9.81 -10.06
N ASN A 101 -19.61 10.38 -9.54
CA ASN A 101 -20.97 9.86 -9.72
C ASN A 101 -21.80 10.99 -10.29
N ALA A 102 -22.49 10.73 -11.39
CA ALA A 102 -23.41 11.70 -11.99
C ALA A 102 -24.78 11.05 -12.25
N LYS A 103 -25.81 11.84 -12.11
CA LYS A 103 -27.18 11.47 -12.44
C LYS A 103 -27.80 12.61 -13.25
N PHE A 104 -28.42 12.25 -14.37
CA PHE A 104 -29.14 13.16 -15.24
C PHE A 104 -30.57 12.67 -15.41
N ASN A 105 -31.53 13.57 -15.22
CA ASN A 105 -32.94 13.35 -15.51
C ASN A 105 -33.34 14.28 -16.67
N LEU A 106 -33.59 13.70 -17.82
CA LEU A 106 -33.84 14.41 -19.06
C LEU A 106 -35.28 14.21 -19.49
N PHE A 107 -35.80 15.19 -20.25
CA PHE A 107 -37.16 15.11 -20.80
C PHE A 107 -38.21 14.84 -19.71
N ASP A 108 -38.20 15.66 -18.66
CA ASP A 108 -39.13 15.56 -17.51
C ASP A 108 -39.17 14.15 -16.87
N GLY A 109 -37.99 13.47 -16.82
CA GLY A 109 -37.86 12.16 -16.21
C GLY A 109 -38.14 10.98 -17.12
N VAL A 110 -38.37 11.19 -18.42
CA VAL A 110 -38.51 10.12 -19.40
C VAL A 110 -37.18 9.36 -19.53
N VAL A 111 -36.05 10.07 -19.52
CA VAL A 111 -34.72 9.45 -19.60
C VAL A 111 -33.91 9.76 -18.35
N GLU A 112 -33.46 8.71 -17.66
CA GLU A 112 -32.54 8.82 -16.55
C GLU A 112 -31.19 8.19 -16.95
N ILE A 113 -30.11 8.94 -16.82
CA ILE A 113 -28.75 8.46 -17.03
C ILE A 113 -28.02 8.51 -15.69
N ARG A 114 -27.39 7.41 -15.32
CA ARG A 114 -26.46 7.33 -14.18
C ARG A 114 -25.12 6.90 -14.65
N THR A 115 -24.06 7.58 -14.20
CA THR A 115 -22.69 7.17 -14.45
C THR A 115 -21.93 7.14 -13.13
N ASN A 116 -21.13 6.10 -12.94
CA ASN A 116 -20.20 5.98 -11.84
C ASN A 116 -18.84 5.65 -12.41
N ALA A 117 -17.82 6.32 -11.91
CA ALA A 117 -16.43 5.98 -12.19
C ALA A 117 -15.63 6.06 -10.91
N GLN A 118 -14.80 5.06 -10.66
CA GLN A 118 -13.89 5.01 -9.53
C GLN A 118 -12.54 4.52 -10.01
N PHE A 119 -11.51 5.28 -9.68
CA PHE A 119 -10.12 4.92 -9.88
C PHE A 119 -9.43 4.78 -8.53
N ARG A 120 -8.53 3.83 -8.42
CA ARG A 120 -7.60 3.70 -7.29
C ARG A 120 -6.25 3.25 -7.79
N GLU A 121 -5.21 3.85 -7.24
CA GLU A 121 -3.83 3.40 -7.36
C GLU A 121 -3.24 3.29 -5.97
N ALA A 122 -2.57 2.16 -5.68
CA ALA A 122 -1.85 1.93 -4.43
C ALA A 122 -0.43 1.44 -4.75
N GLU A 123 0.56 2.14 -4.24
CA GLU A 123 1.95 1.72 -4.26
C GLU A 123 2.35 1.29 -2.85
N ARG A 124 3.04 0.16 -2.74
CA ARG A 124 3.49 -0.41 -1.48
C ARG A 124 4.92 -0.88 -1.59
N ASP A 125 5.68 -0.65 -0.54
CA ASP A 125 6.91 -1.38 -0.29
C ASP A 125 6.55 -2.60 0.57
N ASN A 126 6.63 -3.80 -0.01
CA ASN A 126 6.19 -5.06 0.62
C ASN A 126 7.38 -5.77 1.29
N ARG A 127 8.14 -5.08 2.11
CA ARG A 127 9.23 -5.70 2.84
C ARG A 127 8.68 -6.66 3.90
N ASN A 128 9.27 -7.83 4.00
CA ASN A 128 8.80 -8.85 4.93
C ASN A 128 9.17 -8.47 6.37
N SER A 129 8.20 -8.00 7.14
CA SER A 129 8.40 -7.56 8.53
C SER A 129 8.33 -8.70 9.55
N SER A 130 7.59 -9.78 9.29
CA SER A 130 7.33 -10.83 10.30
C SER A 130 8.57 -11.66 10.67
N GLY A 131 9.42 -11.99 9.70
CA GLY A 131 10.67 -12.71 9.92
C GLY A 131 11.81 -11.82 10.45
N ILE A 132 11.75 -10.53 10.15
CA ILE A 132 12.79 -9.56 10.46
C ILE A 132 12.96 -9.38 11.97
N PHE A 133 11.88 -9.24 12.72
CA PHE A 133 11.97 -9.11 14.19
C PHE A 133 12.49 -10.39 14.85
N LYS A 134 12.13 -11.57 14.33
CA LYS A 134 12.71 -12.82 14.82
C LYS A 134 14.22 -12.85 14.62
N MET A 135 14.72 -12.37 13.50
CA MET A 135 16.16 -12.25 13.25
C MET A 135 16.80 -11.24 14.20
N ALA A 136 16.18 -10.07 14.38
CA ALA A 136 16.66 -9.03 15.28
C ALA A 136 16.80 -9.51 16.73
N PHE A 137 15.82 -10.28 17.23
CA PHE A 137 15.82 -10.78 18.60
C PHE A 137 16.82 -11.90 18.86
N GLY A 138 17.22 -12.62 17.80
CA GLY A 138 18.15 -13.73 17.91
C GLY A 138 19.59 -13.41 17.49
N LEU A 139 19.84 -12.20 16.97
CA LEU A 139 21.17 -11.83 16.52
C LEU A 139 21.98 -11.24 17.68
N ASN A 140 23.27 -11.68 17.77
CA ASN A 140 24.20 -11.18 18.76
C ASN A 140 24.35 -9.64 18.68
N PRO A 141 24.10 -8.90 19.77
CA PRO A 141 24.16 -7.43 19.79
C PRO A 141 25.59 -6.88 19.67
N THR A 142 26.63 -7.70 19.89
CA THR A 142 28.02 -7.26 19.70
C THR A 142 28.46 -7.22 18.25
N ILE A 143 27.63 -7.71 17.30
CA ILE A 143 27.93 -7.70 15.87
C ILE A 143 27.69 -6.28 15.31
N PRO A 144 28.64 -5.70 14.51
CA PRO A 144 28.45 -4.40 13.90
C PRO A 144 27.39 -4.40 12.80
N LEU A 145 26.62 -3.32 12.73
CA LEU A 145 25.64 -3.10 11.66
C LEU A 145 26.29 -2.98 10.28
N ARG A 146 27.47 -2.34 10.24
CA ARG A 146 28.25 -2.09 9.02
C ARG A 146 29.46 -2.98 8.97
N ASP A 147 29.93 -3.28 7.75
CA ASP A 147 31.16 -4.02 7.54
C ASP A 147 32.37 -3.24 8.08
N PRO A 148 33.13 -3.76 9.06
CA PRO A 148 34.30 -3.06 9.59
C PRO A 148 35.38 -2.78 8.54
N ALA A 149 35.48 -3.60 7.51
CA ALA A 149 36.43 -3.41 6.41
C ALA A 149 35.97 -2.37 5.40
N ASN A 150 34.64 -2.21 5.23
CA ASN A 150 34.03 -1.21 4.35
C ASN A 150 32.73 -0.65 4.96
N PRO A 151 32.79 0.41 5.76
CA PRO A 151 31.64 0.97 6.47
C PRO A 151 30.50 1.49 5.56
N SER A 152 30.72 1.61 4.26
CA SER A 152 29.66 1.93 3.30
C SER A 152 28.71 0.75 3.08
N ASN A 153 29.18 -0.49 3.33
CA ASN A 153 28.41 -1.71 3.18
C ASN A 153 27.78 -2.15 4.51
N TYR A 154 26.73 -2.95 4.42
CA TYR A 154 26.18 -3.66 5.58
C TYR A 154 27.06 -4.87 5.90
N ASN A 155 27.17 -5.21 7.18
CA ASN A 155 27.78 -6.44 7.61
C ASN A 155 26.82 -7.61 7.33
N VAL A 156 27.09 -8.40 6.32
CA VAL A 156 26.23 -9.54 5.89
C VAL A 156 26.93 -10.90 6.03
N VAL A 157 28.26 -10.90 6.17
CA VAL A 157 29.08 -12.11 6.32
C VAL A 157 30.21 -11.84 7.32
N GLY A 158 30.70 -12.88 7.95
CA GLY A 158 31.76 -12.77 8.98
C GLY A 158 31.20 -12.30 10.33
N ASN A 159 32.07 -12.04 11.31
CA ASN A 159 31.73 -11.53 12.63
C ASN A 159 30.52 -12.24 13.27
N GLY A 160 30.46 -13.57 13.24
CA GLY A 160 29.35 -14.37 13.78
C GLY A 160 28.10 -14.45 12.92
N ILE A 161 28.01 -13.73 11.82
CA ILE A 161 26.90 -13.84 10.87
C ILE A 161 27.13 -15.09 10.02
N SER A 162 26.28 -16.10 10.16
CA SER A 162 26.37 -17.35 9.41
C SER A 162 25.00 -18.02 9.27
N GLY A 163 24.87 -18.92 8.29
CA GLY A 163 23.72 -19.79 8.14
C GLY A 163 22.36 -19.08 8.26
N THR A 164 21.71 -19.29 9.39
CA THR A 164 20.40 -18.70 9.71
C THR A 164 20.48 -17.34 10.41
N SER A 165 21.66 -16.91 10.85
CA SER A 165 21.88 -15.60 11.47
C SER A 165 22.18 -14.56 10.39
N PHE A 166 21.47 -13.44 10.42
CA PHE A 166 21.42 -12.50 9.32
C PHE A 166 21.27 -11.08 9.84
N ASN A 167 21.96 -10.12 9.26
CA ASN A 167 21.71 -8.73 9.55
C ASN A 167 20.31 -8.32 9.03
N PRO A 168 19.33 -8.10 9.90
CA PRO A 168 17.95 -7.84 9.47
C PRO A 168 17.79 -6.50 8.77
N VAL A 169 18.62 -5.51 9.09
CA VAL A 169 18.64 -4.21 8.40
C VAL A 169 19.14 -4.38 6.97
N ALA A 170 20.20 -5.17 6.80
CA ALA A 170 20.72 -5.50 5.47
C ALA A 170 19.68 -6.25 4.62
N ASP A 171 18.93 -7.17 5.22
CA ASP A 171 17.87 -7.89 4.51
C ASP A 171 16.82 -6.94 3.92
N ILE A 172 16.41 -5.92 4.67
CA ILE A 172 15.48 -4.91 4.19
C ILE A 172 16.13 -3.97 3.15
N MET A 173 17.33 -3.48 3.45
CA MET A 173 17.94 -2.40 2.67
C MET A 173 18.56 -2.87 1.36
N LEU A 174 18.97 -4.13 1.29
CA LEU A 174 19.55 -4.75 0.09
C LEU A 174 18.50 -5.49 -0.77
N ARG A 175 17.22 -5.39 -0.39
CA ARG A 175 16.07 -5.88 -1.17
C ARG A 175 15.17 -4.74 -1.59
N THR A 176 14.53 -4.90 -2.73
CA THR A 176 13.38 -4.13 -3.16
C THR A 176 12.22 -5.08 -3.39
N ASN A 177 11.03 -4.74 -2.91
CA ASN A 177 9.80 -5.50 -3.16
C ASN A 177 8.63 -4.54 -3.28
N ASN A 178 8.55 -3.87 -4.42
CA ASN A 178 7.55 -2.83 -4.68
C ASN A 178 6.35 -3.42 -5.41
N GLY A 179 5.17 -3.23 -4.83
CA GLY A 179 3.89 -3.57 -5.43
C GLY A 179 3.12 -2.33 -5.86
N LYS A 180 2.50 -2.39 -7.04
CA LYS A 180 1.60 -1.35 -7.55
C LYS A 180 0.29 -1.97 -8.00
N ASP A 181 -0.81 -1.57 -7.34
CA ASP A 181 -2.18 -1.95 -7.67
C ASP A 181 -2.89 -0.78 -8.34
N GLN A 182 -3.49 -1.01 -9.49
CA GLN A 182 -4.35 -0.05 -10.17
C GLN A 182 -5.72 -0.69 -10.41
N TRP A 183 -6.76 0.04 -10.10
CA TRP A 183 -8.13 -0.41 -10.30
C TRP A 183 -8.97 0.72 -10.88
N LEU A 184 -9.69 0.41 -11.95
CA LEU A 184 -10.67 1.27 -12.59
C LEU A 184 -12.00 0.51 -12.69
N LEU A 185 -13.01 1.03 -12.01
CA LEU A 185 -14.40 0.59 -12.13
C LEU A 185 -15.21 1.73 -12.71
N ALA A 186 -15.94 1.48 -13.79
CA ALA A 186 -16.88 2.48 -14.31
C ALA A 186 -18.12 1.79 -14.87
N ASP A 187 -19.26 2.43 -14.69
CA ASP A 187 -20.53 2.00 -15.28
C ASP A 187 -21.36 3.18 -15.75
N ALA A 188 -22.16 2.92 -16.74
CA ALA A 188 -23.19 3.81 -17.24
C ALA A 188 -24.51 3.05 -17.38
N THR A 189 -25.56 3.58 -16.79
CA THR A 189 -26.92 3.07 -16.85
C THR A 189 -27.81 4.09 -17.51
N VAL A 190 -28.57 3.65 -18.50
CA VAL A 190 -29.65 4.43 -19.11
C VAL A 190 -30.96 3.74 -18.81
N LYS A 191 -31.90 4.47 -18.22
CA LYS A 191 -33.28 4.04 -17.98
C LYS A 191 -34.23 4.93 -18.76
N ILE A 192 -35.15 4.33 -19.50
CA ILE A 192 -36.15 5.01 -20.30
C ILE A 192 -37.53 4.61 -19.75
N ASN A 193 -38.31 5.57 -19.26
CA ASN A 193 -39.68 5.39 -18.83
C ASN A 193 -40.62 5.60 -20.01
N LEU A 194 -41.07 4.50 -20.62
CA LEU A 194 -41.85 4.53 -21.85
C LEU A 194 -43.31 4.97 -21.60
N MET A 195 -43.90 4.51 -20.50
CA MET A 195 -45.22 4.87 -20.05
C MET A 195 -45.37 4.56 -18.57
N LYS A 196 -46.51 4.93 -17.98
CA LYS A 196 -46.80 4.63 -16.57
C LYS A 196 -46.66 3.12 -16.32
N GLY A 197 -45.77 2.74 -15.41
CA GLY A 197 -45.51 1.34 -15.05
C GLY A 197 -44.52 0.59 -15.95
N LEU A 198 -44.13 1.10 -17.13
CA LEU A 198 -43.19 0.40 -18.05
C LEU A 198 -41.88 1.19 -18.23
N SER A 199 -40.77 0.58 -17.92
CA SER A 199 -39.44 1.14 -18.20
C SER A 199 -38.48 0.12 -18.77
N LEU A 200 -37.55 0.57 -19.61
CA LEU A 200 -36.40 -0.18 -20.10
C LEU A 200 -35.15 0.36 -19.44
N GLN A 201 -34.23 -0.53 -19.09
CA GLN A 201 -32.93 -0.15 -18.53
C GLN A 201 -31.82 -0.96 -19.21
N GLY A 202 -30.74 -0.25 -19.56
CA GLY A 202 -29.50 -0.83 -20.01
C GLY A 202 -28.34 -0.33 -19.17
N THR A 203 -27.40 -1.22 -18.85
CA THR A 203 -26.18 -0.90 -18.10
C THR A 203 -24.98 -1.48 -18.82
N VAL A 204 -23.94 -0.66 -18.97
CA VAL A 204 -22.61 -1.12 -19.42
C VAL A 204 -21.62 -0.80 -18.33
N GLY A 205 -20.81 -1.79 -17.94
CA GLY A 205 -19.80 -1.68 -16.92
C GLY A 205 -18.44 -2.19 -17.38
N ILE A 206 -17.38 -1.58 -16.86
CA ILE A 206 -16.00 -2.02 -17.01
C ILE A 206 -15.35 -2.14 -15.62
N ASP A 207 -14.64 -3.25 -15.38
CA ASP A 207 -13.78 -3.46 -14.21
C ASP A 207 -12.40 -3.84 -14.74
N LYS A 208 -11.43 -2.96 -14.53
CA LYS A 208 -10.02 -3.17 -14.93
C LYS A 208 -9.16 -3.17 -13.71
N ARG A 209 -8.40 -4.24 -13.53
CA ARG A 209 -7.40 -4.38 -12.47
C ARG A 209 -6.06 -4.68 -13.07
N GLN A 210 -5.05 -4.03 -12.55
CA GLN A 210 -3.67 -4.25 -12.94
C GLN A 210 -2.82 -4.30 -11.68
N TYR A 211 -2.04 -5.36 -11.54
CA TYR A 211 -1.07 -5.53 -10.47
C TYR A 211 0.31 -5.69 -11.05
N GLN A 212 1.25 -4.96 -10.50
CA GLN A 212 2.68 -5.07 -10.82
C GLN A 212 3.44 -5.29 -9.52
N GLN A 213 4.42 -6.18 -9.54
CA GLN A 213 5.35 -6.38 -8.45
C GLN A 213 6.76 -6.45 -9.04
N TYR A 214 7.62 -5.58 -8.54
CA TYR A 214 9.03 -5.58 -8.84
C TYR A 214 9.81 -6.02 -7.61
N THR A 215 10.62 -7.06 -7.76
CA THR A 215 11.53 -7.52 -6.71
C THR A 215 12.95 -7.45 -7.22
N TYR A 216 13.84 -7.02 -6.35
CA TYR A 216 15.28 -7.00 -6.60
C TYR A 216 16.03 -7.43 -5.34
N VAL A 217 17.05 -8.25 -5.48
CA VAL A 217 17.99 -8.63 -4.43
C VAL A 217 19.37 -8.21 -4.89
N SER A 218 20.05 -7.37 -4.08
CA SER A 218 21.40 -6.88 -4.40
C SER A 218 22.41 -8.01 -4.46
N HIS A 219 23.48 -7.81 -5.21
CA HIS A 219 24.64 -8.70 -5.19
C HIS A 219 25.33 -8.75 -3.81
N ASP A 220 25.23 -7.67 -3.02
CA ASP A 220 25.78 -7.59 -1.67
C ASP A 220 24.89 -8.26 -0.61
N HIS A 221 23.69 -8.69 -0.99
CA HIS A 221 22.81 -9.39 -0.07
C HIS A 221 23.35 -10.79 0.23
N LYS A 222 23.24 -11.22 1.49
CA LYS A 222 23.73 -12.54 1.94
C LYS A 222 23.23 -13.69 1.04
N GLU A 223 21.95 -13.68 0.64
CA GLU A 223 21.39 -14.69 -0.26
C GLU A 223 22.13 -14.74 -1.61
N SER A 224 22.53 -13.60 -2.15
CA SER A 224 23.30 -13.53 -3.40
C SER A 224 24.71 -14.04 -3.22
N ILE A 225 25.36 -13.67 -2.11
CA ILE A 225 26.73 -14.09 -1.78
C ILE A 225 26.77 -15.61 -1.56
N ASP A 226 25.90 -16.15 -0.70
CA ASP A 226 25.84 -17.57 -0.36
C ASP A 226 25.57 -18.46 -1.60
N ASN A 227 24.81 -17.96 -2.56
CA ASN A 227 24.50 -18.66 -3.80
C ASN A 227 25.40 -18.29 -4.97
N SER A 228 26.49 -17.52 -4.74
CA SER A 228 27.41 -17.03 -5.77
C SER A 228 26.70 -16.32 -6.94
N ARG A 229 25.66 -15.54 -6.63
CA ARG A 229 24.86 -14.79 -7.60
C ARG A 229 25.27 -13.32 -7.63
N ARG A 230 25.16 -12.69 -8.80
CA ARG A 230 25.36 -11.25 -8.97
C ARG A 230 24.12 -10.42 -8.62
N GLY A 231 23.21 -10.96 -7.82
CA GLY A 231 21.90 -10.40 -7.52
C GLY A 231 20.80 -11.07 -8.32
N GLY A 232 19.57 -10.60 -8.13
CA GLY A 232 18.41 -11.16 -8.81
C GLY A 232 17.31 -10.12 -8.93
N ALA A 233 16.58 -10.14 -10.05
CA ALA A 233 15.42 -9.30 -10.26
C ALA A 233 14.27 -10.12 -10.83
N SER A 234 13.05 -9.80 -10.42
CA SER A 234 11.85 -10.29 -11.06
C SER A 234 10.79 -9.20 -11.19
N HIS A 235 10.00 -9.29 -12.25
CA HIS A 235 8.86 -8.43 -12.48
C HIS A 235 7.64 -9.29 -12.76
N LYS A 236 6.65 -9.21 -11.87
CA LYS A 236 5.35 -9.87 -12.03
C LYS A 236 4.34 -8.84 -12.48
N PHE A 237 3.60 -9.19 -13.52
CA PHE A 237 2.52 -8.37 -14.04
C PHE A 237 1.25 -9.22 -14.15
N SER A 238 0.13 -8.70 -13.68
CA SER A 238 -1.19 -9.30 -13.82
C SER A 238 -2.18 -8.24 -14.26
N LYS A 239 -3.03 -8.58 -15.22
CA LYS A 239 -4.08 -7.70 -15.72
C LYS A 239 -5.38 -8.50 -15.86
N ASP A 240 -6.43 -7.98 -15.27
CA ASP A 240 -7.80 -8.48 -15.40
C ASP A 240 -8.69 -7.37 -15.97
N ASN A 241 -9.41 -7.69 -17.05
CA ASN A 241 -10.36 -6.78 -17.68
C ASN A 241 -11.69 -7.50 -17.79
N ARG A 242 -12.73 -6.90 -17.22
CA ARG A 242 -14.09 -7.39 -17.28
C ARG A 242 -15.00 -6.33 -17.87
N VAL A 243 -15.85 -6.72 -18.79
CA VAL A 243 -16.94 -5.91 -19.32
C VAL A 243 -18.24 -6.59 -18.96
N SER A 244 -19.21 -5.86 -18.47
CA SER A 244 -20.57 -6.32 -18.22
C SER A 244 -21.55 -5.51 -19.03
N ILE A 245 -22.54 -6.17 -19.61
CA ILE A 245 -23.65 -5.55 -20.32
C ILE A 245 -24.92 -6.19 -19.81
N GLU A 246 -25.86 -5.38 -19.33
CA GLU A 246 -27.14 -5.83 -18.81
C GLU A 246 -28.26 -5.00 -19.46
N ALA A 247 -29.38 -5.66 -19.78
CA ALA A 247 -30.57 -5.00 -20.25
C ALA A 247 -31.81 -5.71 -19.71
N TYR A 248 -32.79 -4.96 -19.25
CA TYR A 248 -34.05 -5.51 -18.78
C TYR A 248 -35.19 -4.51 -18.91
N ALA A 249 -36.41 -5.04 -18.90
CA ALA A 249 -37.65 -4.28 -18.85
C ALA A 249 -38.34 -4.49 -17.51
N ASN A 250 -38.88 -3.44 -16.92
CA ASN A 250 -39.69 -3.49 -15.71
C ASN A 250 -41.10 -3.03 -16.02
N TYR A 251 -42.09 -3.80 -15.56
CA TYR A 251 -43.49 -3.44 -15.63
C TYR A 251 -44.15 -3.56 -14.25
N HIS A 252 -44.81 -2.49 -13.84
CA HIS A 252 -45.63 -2.43 -12.63
C HIS A 252 -47.06 -1.96 -13.02
N LYS A 253 -48.00 -2.75 -12.66
CA LYS A 253 -49.44 -2.44 -12.85
C LYS A 253 -49.96 -1.57 -11.71
#